data_f8839c2375825e28dd20131d20773848
#
_entry.id   f8839c2375825e28dd20131d20773848
#
_cell.length_a   1.000
_cell.length_b   1.000
_cell.length_c   1.000
_cell.angle_alpha   90.00
_cell.angle_beta   90.00
_cell.angle_gamma   90.00
#
_symmetry.space_group_name_H-M   'P 1'
#
loop_
_entity.id
_entity.type
_entity.pdbx_description
1 polymer ?
#
loop_
_entity_poly.entity_id
_entity_poly.type
_entity_poly.pdbx_seq_one_letter_code
_entity_poly.pdbx_strand_id
1 'polypeptide(L)'
;MSLIPKKGTVYVVDDDEAVRDSLQWLLEGKDYRVKCFDSSESFLARFDPREVACLIADIRMDGMSGLELQDRLMERKSPLPVVFITGHGDVPMAVTTMKKGAMDFIEKPFKEEELLGLVERMLDQARSAFSHHQEQASRDALLSRLTTREAQVLERIVAGRLNKQIADDLGISIKTVEAHRANIMEKLNANTVADLLKIALGAQTTKA
;
A
#
# COMPACT_ATOMS: atom_id res chain seq x y z
N MET A 1 8.58 -14.27 -24.29
CA MET A 1 7.23 -13.92 -23.85
C MET A 1 7.30 -13.79 -22.33
N SER A 2 7.15 -12.61 -21.75
CA SER A 2 7.16 -12.42 -20.31
C SER A 2 5.84 -12.95 -19.76
N LEU A 3 5.90 -14.11 -19.08
CA LEU A 3 4.78 -14.67 -18.31
C LEU A 3 4.63 -13.90 -16.98
N ILE A 4 4.37 -12.60 -17.05
CA ILE A 4 3.97 -11.85 -15.85
C ILE A 4 2.50 -12.20 -15.62
N PRO A 5 2.15 -12.88 -14.54
CA PRO A 5 0.76 -13.14 -14.19
C PRO A 5 0.01 -11.81 -14.10
N LYS A 6 -1.09 -11.67 -14.83
CA LYS A 6 -1.83 -10.41 -14.93
C LYS A 6 -2.55 -10.00 -13.64
N LYS A 7 -2.67 -10.92 -12.68
CA LYS A 7 -3.56 -10.75 -11.51
C LYS A 7 -2.85 -10.34 -10.21
N GLY A 8 -1.56 -10.55 -10.06
CA GLY A 8 -0.81 -10.23 -8.84
C GLY A 8 -0.15 -11.46 -8.20
N THR A 9 0.52 -11.25 -7.08
CA THR A 9 1.23 -12.29 -6.34
C THR A 9 0.42 -12.71 -5.11
N VAL A 10 0.27 -14.02 -4.90
CA VAL A 10 -0.32 -14.59 -3.69
C VAL A 10 0.77 -15.32 -2.93
N TYR A 11 1.07 -14.86 -1.73
CA TYR A 11 1.91 -15.57 -0.79
C TYR A 11 1.08 -16.58 -0.01
N VAL A 12 1.57 -17.79 0.14
CA VAL A 12 0.97 -18.86 0.94
C VAL A 12 1.96 -19.27 2.01
N VAL A 13 1.55 -19.22 3.26
CA VAL A 13 2.36 -19.64 4.42
C VAL A 13 1.58 -20.66 5.23
N ASP A 14 2.02 -21.90 5.20
CA ASP A 14 1.39 -23.04 5.88
C ASP A 14 2.49 -24.08 6.10
N ASP A 15 2.58 -24.73 7.25
CA ASP A 15 3.60 -25.76 7.51
C ASP A 15 3.25 -27.11 6.86
N ASP A 16 1.99 -27.34 6.51
CA ASP A 16 1.53 -28.54 5.77
C ASP A 16 1.80 -28.39 4.25
N GLU A 17 2.70 -29.23 3.73
CA GLU A 17 3.06 -29.27 2.31
C GLU A 17 1.85 -29.57 1.41
N ALA A 18 0.95 -30.48 1.81
CA ALA A 18 -0.21 -30.85 1.02
C ALA A 18 -1.21 -29.66 0.86
N VAL A 19 -1.32 -28.83 1.90
CA VAL A 19 -2.11 -27.60 1.85
C VAL A 19 -1.47 -26.58 0.91
N ARG A 20 -0.14 -26.37 1.02
CA ARG A 20 0.58 -25.45 0.12
C ARG A 20 0.44 -25.86 -1.34
N ASP A 21 0.63 -27.15 -1.66
CA ASP A 21 0.52 -27.68 -3.02
C ASP A 21 -0.91 -27.53 -3.59
N SER A 22 -1.91 -27.82 -2.77
CA SER A 22 -3.32 -27.66 -3.17
C SER A 22 -3.67 -26.20 -3.48
N LEU A 23 -3.26 -25.25 -2.60
CA LEU A 23 -3.48 -23.83 -2.80
C LEU A 23 -2.70 -23.31 -4.01
N GLN A 24 -1.46 -23.76 -4.19
CA GLN A 24 -0.65 -23.37 -5.34
C GLN A 24 -1.31 -23.81 -6.63
N TRP A 25 -1.72 -25.08 -6.73
CA TRP A 25 -2.38 -25.61 -7.93
C TRP A 25 -3.67 -24.85 -8.27
N LEU A 26 -4.51 -24.59 -7.25
CA LEU A 26 -5.75 -23.83 -7.41
C LEU A 26 -5.50 -22.42 -7.95
N LEU A 27 -4.58 -21.69 -7.33
CA LEU A 27 -4.34 -20.30 -7.63
C LEU A 27 -3.56 -20.09 -8.93
N GLU A 28 -2.57 -20.94 -9.23
CA GLU A 28 -1.86 -20.91 -10.51
C GLU A 28 -2.80 -21.23 -11.69
N GLY A 29 -3.77 -22.15 -11.49
CA GLY A 29 -4.82 -22.44 -12.46
C GLY A 29 -5.76 -21.27 -12.77
N LYS A 30 -5.69 -20.18 -11.99
CA LYS A 30 -6.44 -18.93 -12.16
C LYS A 30 -5.56 -17.73 -12.53
N ASP A 31 -4.36 -17.98 -13.05
CA ASP A 31 -3.38 -16.97 -13.49
C ASP A 31 -2.81 -16.07 -12.38
N TYR A 32 -2.77 -16.53 -11.13
CA TYR A 32 -2.03 -15.87 -10.06
C TYR A 32 -0.58 -16.34 -10.04
N ARG A 33 0.34 -15.46 -9.63
CA ARG A 33 1.69 -15.88 -9.23
C ARG A 33 1.63 -16.35 -7.80
N VAL A 34 2.03 -17.58 -7.53
CA VAL A 34 2.05 -18.12 -6.17
C VAL A 34 3.49 -18.27 -5.67
N LYS A 35 3.72 -17.90 -4.41
CA LYS A 35 4.97 -18.12 -3.71
C LYS A 35 4.65 -18.77 -2.37
N CYS A 36 5.04 -20.04 -2.20
CA CYS A 36 4.78 -20.82 -1.00
C CYS A 36 5.95 -20.79 -0.03
N PHE A 37 5.64 -20.80 1.26
CA PHE A 37 6.58 -20.81 2.38
C PHE A 37 6.09 -21.80 3.43
N ASP A 38 7.02 -22.52 4.02
CA ASP A 38 6.79 -23.51 5.06
C ASP A 38 6.71 -22.91 6.47
N SER A 39 7.09 -21.64 6.61
CA SER A 39 7.16 -20.95 7.90
C SER A 39 7.04 -19.44 7.75
N SER A 40 6.57 -18.79 8.80
CA SER A 40 6.48 -17.32 8.90
C SER A 40 7.85 -16.66 8.76
N GLU A 41 8.91 -17.29 9.30
CA GLU A 41 10.28 -16.80 9.24
C GLU A 41 10.80 -16.80 7.80
N SER A 42 10.58 -17.90 7.05
CA SER A 42 11.01 -18.03 5.66
C SER A 42 10.30 -17.01 4.76
N PHE A 43 9.02 -16.73 5.03
CA PHE A 43 8.25 -15.68 4.37
C PHE A 43 8.82 -14.29 4.67
N LEU A 44 9.01 -13.92 5.95
CA LEU A 44 9.50 -12.60 6.36
C LEU A 44 10.90 -12.28 5.82
N ALA A 45 11.71 -13.32 5.57
CA ALA A 45 13.05 -13.19 4.98
C ALA A 45 13.04 -12.90 3.47
N ARG A 46 11.95 -13.27 2.75
CA ARG A 46 11.86 -13.20 1.28
C ARG A 46 10.75 -12.33 0.75
N PHE A 47 9.91 -11.81 1.65
CA PHE A 47 8.81 -10.92 1.30
C PHE A 47 9.33 -9.60 0.72
N ASP A 48 8.82 -9.21 -0.46
CA ASP A 48 9.08 -7.89 -1.07
C ASP A 48 7.85 -6.98 -0.87
N PRO A 49 7.95 -5.93 -0.05
CA PRO A 49 6.84 -5.01 0.20
C PRO A 49 6.46 -4.13 -1.01
N ARG A 50 7.26 -4.18 -2.10
CA ARG A 50 7.02 -3.42 -3.32
C ARG A 50 6.18 -4.17 -4.34
N GLU A 51 5.84 -5.44 -4.10
CA GLU A 51 4.95 -6.20 -4.96
C GLU A 51 3.48 -5.94 -4.61
N VAL A 52 2.64 -5.89 -5.65
CA VAL A 52 1.18 -5.97 -5.47
C VAL A 52 0.85 -7.41 -5.14
N ALA A 53 0.59 -7.68 -3.87
CA ALA A 53 0.45 -9.03 -3.36
C ALA A 53 -0.58 -9.10 -2.23
N CYS A 54 -0.98 -10.33 -1.90
CA CYS A 54 -1.74 -10.67 -0.70
C CYS A 54 -1.14 -11.91 -0.03
N LEU A 55 -1.49 -12.14 1.23
CA LEU A 55 -1.01 -13.24 2.05
C LEU A 55 -2.18 -14.12 2.49
N ILE A 56 -2.03 -15.41 2.23
CA ILE A 56 -2.83 -16.49 2.83
C ILE A 56 -1.93 -17.19 3.85
N ALA A 57 -2.33 -17.22 5.11
CA ALA A 57 -1.51 -17.84 6.16
C ALA A 57 -2.34 -18.80 7.02
N ASP A 58 -1.75 -19.93 7.39
CA ASP A 58 -2.31 -20.71 8.49
C ASP A 58 -2.03 -20.01 9.82
N ILE A 59 -2.94 -20.18 10.77
CA ILE A 59 -2.78 -19.59 12.10
C ILE A 59 -1.82 -20.41 12.95
N ARG A 60 -1.94 -21.74 12.87
CA ARG A 60 -1.20 -22.66 13.73
C ARG A 60 -0.09 -23.33 12.91
N MET A 61 1.10 -22.84 13.08
CA MET A 61 2.30 -23.37 12.47
C MET A 61 3.37 -23.60 13.53
N ASP A 62 4.29 -24.51 13.26
CA ASP A 62 5.46 -24.68 14.08
C ASP A 62 6.34 -23.41 14.03
N GLY A 63 6.91 -23.01 15.18
CA GLY A 63 7.67 -21.77 15.32
C GLY A 63 6.79 -20.54 15.46
N MET A 64 6.93 -19.56 14.56
CA MET A 64 6.13 -18.33 14.57
C MET A 64 4.74 -18.58 13.98
N SER A 65 3.72 -18.40 14.79
CA SER A 65 2.31 -18.51 14.38
C SER A 65 1.92 -17.45 13.35
N GLY A 66 0.83 -17.70 12.61
CA GLY A 66 0.27 -16.70 11.69
C GLY A 66 -0.14 -15.40 12.37
N LEU A 67 -0.58 -15.45 13.63
CA LEU A 67 -0.91 -14.25 14.41
C LEU A 67 0.32 -13.41 14.75
N GLU A 68 1.43 -14.04 15.11
CA GLU A 68 2.69 -13.36 15.36
C GLU A 68 3.28 -12.81 14.06
N LEU A 69 3.09 -13.52 12.93
CA LEU A 69 3.43 -13.02 11.61
C LEU A 69 2.67 -11.73 11.28
N GLN A 70 1.37 -11.69 11.56
CA GLN A 70 0.56 -10.48 11.37
C GLN A 70 1.09 -9.33 12.24
N ASP A 71 1.40 -9.58 13.51
CA ASP A 71 1.98 -8.57 14.41
C ASP A 71 3.29 -8.00 13.83
N ARG A 72 4.16 -8.85 13.28
CA ARG A 72 5.40 -8.41 12.62
C ARG A 72 5.17 -7.57 11.35
N LEU A 73 4.14 -7.92 10.57
CA LEU A 73 3.76 -7.12 9.40
C LEU A 73 3.21 -5.75 9.80
N MET A 74 2.42 -5.68 10.87
CA MET A 74 1.89 -4.43 11.43
C MET A 74 3.02 -3.53 11.98
N GLU A 75 3.98 -4.09 12.72
CA GLU A 75 5.17 -3.35 13.19
C GLU A 75 5.95 -2.73 12.03
N ARG A 76 6.06 -3.43 10.90
CA ARG A 76 6.69 -2.95 9.66
C ARG A 76 5.81 -1.99 8.86
N LYS A 77 4.59 -1.70 9.33
CA LYS A 77 3.58 -0.90 8.59
C LYS A 77 3.35 -1.42 7.18
N SER A 78 3.39 -2.74 7.00
CA SER A 78 3.16 -3.37 5.71
C SER A 78 1.70 -3.22 5.29
N PRO A 79 1.41 -2.75 4.06
CA PRO A 79 0.05 -2.66 3.55
C PRO A 79 -0.46 -4.00 2.99
N LEU A 80 0.26 -5.10 3.21
CA LEU A 80 -0.06 -6.41 2.67
C LEU A 80 -1.38 -6.92 3.28
N PRO A 81 -2.44 -7.13 2.48
CA PRO A 81 -3.67 -7.74 2.98
C PRO A 81 -3.41 -9.19 3.39
N VAL A 82 -3.96 -9.59 4.52
CA VAL A 82 -3.80 -10.93 5.09
C VAL A 82 -5.16 -11.58 5.27
N VAL A 83 -5.28 -12.83 4.85
CA VAL A 83 -6.38 -13.75 5.19
C VAL A 83 -5.81 -14.96 5.90
N PHE A 84 -6.50 -15.42 6.94
CA PHE A 84 -6.14 -16.64 7.63
C PHE A 84 -7.00 -17.81 7.17
N ILE A 85 -6.35 -18.96 6.95
CA ILE A 85 -7.02 -20.23 6.72
C ILE A 85 -6.60 -21.19 7.84
N THR A 86 -7.57 -21.79 8.52
CA THR A 86 -7.26 -22.71 9.62
C THR A 86 -8.23 -23.89 9.69
N GLY A 87 -7.73 -25.06 10.12
CA GLY A 87 -8.57 -26.24 10.38
C GLY A 87 -9.23 -26.24 11.76
N HIS A 88 -8.89 -25.29 12.64
CA HIS A 88 -9.40 -25.19 14.01
C HIS A 88 -9.69 -23.72 14.33
N GLY A 89 -10.70 -23.17 13.66
CA GLY A 89 -11.19 -21.82 13.96
C GLY A 89 -12.16 -21.84 15.12
N ASP A 90 -11.87 -21.09 16.18
CA ASP A 90 -12.88 -20.72 17.15
C ASP A 90 -13.24 -19.22 16.99
N VAL A 91 -14.44 -18.87 17.43
CA VAL A 91 -14.95 -17.50 17.32
C VAL A 91 -14.02 -16.47 17.99
N PRO A 92 -13.43 -16.71 19.19
CA PRO A 92 -12.47 -15.82 19.82
C PRO A 92 -11.24 -15.57 18.96
N MET A 93 -10.73 -16.57 18.26
CA MET A 93 -9.57 -16.46 17.37
C MET A 93 -9.88 -15.62 16.13
N ALA A 94 -11.02 -15.87 15.47
CA ALA A 94 -11.49 -15.07 14.34
C ALA A 94 -11.64 -13.59 14.73
N VAL A 95 -12.27 -13.31 15.88
CA VAL A 95 -12.41 -11.93 16.40
C VAL A 95 -11.05 -11.27 16.66
N THR A 96 -10.08 -12.04 17.15
CA THR A 96 -8.74 -11.51 17.45
C THR A 96 -8.00 -11.14 16.15
N THR A 97 -8.04 -12.00 15.13
CA THR A 97 -7.41 -11.74 13.82
C THR A 97 -8.01 -10.52 13.14
N MET A 98 -9.34 -10.40 13.15
CA MET A 98 -10.03 -9.25 12.56
C MET A 98 -9.71 -7.94 13.28
N LYS A 99 -9.65 -7.94 14.63
CA LYS A 99 -9.23 -6.76 15.42
C LYS A 99 -7.80 -6.32 15.13
N LYS A 100 -6.94 -7.25 14.72
CA LYS A 100 -5.54 -7.00 14.31
C LYS A 100 -5.41 -6.60 12.84
N GLY A 101 -6.54 -6.38 12.14
CA GLY A 101 -6.52 -5.89 10.76
C GLY A 101 -6.35 -6.97 9.69
N ALA A 102 -6.58 -8.26 10.02
CA ALA A 102 -6.79 -9.27 8.99
C ALA A 102 -8.01 -8.89 8.15
N MET A 103 -7.95 -9.17 6.85
CA MET A 103 -9.06 -8.85 5.96
C MET A 103 -10.23 -9.82 6.15
N ASP A 104 -9.91 -11.10 6.38
CA ASP A 104 -10.90 -12.13 6.61
C ASP A 104 -10.25 -13.37 7.27
N PHE A 105 -11.10 -14.36 7.54
CA PHE A 105 -10.78 -15.62 8.16
C PHE A 105 -11.61 -16.72 7.53
N ILE A 106 -10.98 -17.82 7.13
CA ILE A 106 -11.64 -18.96 6.48
C ILE A 106 -11.34 -20.23 7.26
N GLU A 107 -12.37 -21.02 7.52
CA GLU A 107 -12.23 -22.34 8.15
C GLU A 107 -12.14 -23.45 7.10
N LYS A 108 -11.20 -24.38 7.28
CA LYS A 108 -11.10 -25.61 6.47
C LYS A 108 -12.18 -26.63 6.92
N PRO A 109 -12.93 -27.26 6.01
CA PRO A 109 -12.89 -27.15 4.55
C PRO A 109 -13.66 -25.92 4.02
N PHE A 110 -13.11 -25.23 3.03
CA PHE A 110 -13.69 -24.05 2.39
C PHE A 110 -14.02 -24.32 0.91
N LYS A 111 -14.85 -23.45 0.32
CA LYS A 111 -15.16 -23.48 -1.11
C LYS A 111 -14.13 -22.69 -1.90
N GLU A 112 -13.73 -23.20 -3.07
CA GLU A 112 -12.78 -22.54 -3.96
C GLU A 112 -13.22 -21.12 -4.33
N GLU A 113 -14.51 -20.93 -4.65
CA GLU A 113 -15.06 -19.63 -5.03
C GLU A 113 -14.95 -18.60 -3.90
N GLU A 114 -15.09 -19.04 -2.66
CA GLU A 114 -14.96 -18.17 -1.49
C GLU A 114 -13.53 -17.65 -1.35
N LEU A 115 -12.54 -18.54 -1.43
CA LEU A 115 -11.13 -18.18 -1.38
C LEU A 115 -10.73 -17.27 -2.55
N LEU A 116 -11.15 -17.61 -3.78
CA LEU A 116 -10.83 -16.82 -4.97
C LEU A 116 -11.43 -15.41 -4.90
N GLY A 117 -12.67 -15.29 -4.44
CA GLY A 117 -13.33 -14.00 -4.23
C GLY A 117 -12.60 -13.13 -3.19
N LEU A 118 -12.06 -13.76 -2.13
CA LEU A 118 -11.23 -13.07 -1.15
C LEU A 118 -9.91 -12.60 -1.75
N VAL A 119 -9.20 -13.46 -2.46
CA VAL A 119 -7.93 -13.14 -3.11
C VAL A 119 -8.10 -11.97 -4.10
N GLU A 120 -9.18 -11.93 -4.87
CA GLU A 120 -9.46 -10.81 -5.78
C GLU A 120 -9.63 -9.49 -5.01
N ARG A 121 -10.45 -9.46 -3.96
CA ARG A 121 -10.65 -8.27 -3.12
C ARG A 121 -9.34 -7.81 -2.45
N MET A 122 -8.55 -8.75 -1.96
CA MET A 122 -7.25 -8.45 -1.34
C MET A 122 -6.28 -7.83 -2.34
N LEU A 123 -6.20 -8.36 -3.56
CA LEU A 123 -5.32 -7.82 -4.60
C LEU A 123 -5.80 -6.45 -5.10
N ASP A 124 -7.10 -6.20 -5.16
CA ASP A 124 -7.64 -4.88 -5.51
C ASP A 124 -7.30 -3.85 -4.42
N GLN A 125 -7.42 -4.22 -3.14
CA GLN A 125 -6.96 -3.38 -2.03
C GLN A 125 -5.45 -3.12 -2.10
N ALA A 126 -4.64 -4.15 -2.36
CA ALA A 126 -3.20 -4.02 -2.51
C ALA A 126 -2.81 -3.09 -3.68
N ARG A 127 -3.49 -3.19 -4.83
CA ARG A 127 -3.28 -2.29 -5.98
C ARG A 127 -3.58 -0.85 -5.62
N SER A 128 -4.71 -0.59 -4.96
CA SER A 128 -5.10 0.74 -4.53
C SER A 128 -4.07 1.32 -3.56
N ALA A 129 -3.66 0.56 -2.55
CA ALA A 129 -2.65 0.98 -1.57
C ALA A 129 -1.30 1.26 -2.26
N PHE A 130 -0.89 0.42 -3.20
CA PHE A 130 0.36 0.59 -3.95
C PHE A 130 0.33 1.85 -4.83
N SER A 131 -0.78 2.11 -5.55
CA SER A 131 -0.95 3.33 -6.35
C SER A 131 -0.86 4.58 -5.49
N HIS A 132 -1.55 4.60 -4.36
CA HIS A 132 -1.50 5.72 -3.42
C HIS A 132 -0.08 5.96 -2.87
N HIS A 133 0.62 4.89 -2.53
CA HIS A 133 2.01 5.00 -2.04
C HIS A 133 2.95 5.55 -3.11
N GLN A 134 2.83 5.09 -4.35
CA GLN A 134 3.61 5.62 -5.48
C GLN A 134 3.31 7.09 -5.77
N GLU A 135 2.03 7.49 -5.76
CA GLU A 135 1.62 8.88 -5.95
C GLU A 135 2.19 9.76 -4.85
N GLN A 136 2.13 9.29 -3.59
CA GLN A 136 2.68 10.03 -2.45
C GLN A 136 4.20 10.15 -2.53
N ALA A 137 4.91 9.09 -2.82
CA ALA A 137 6.36 9.10 -3.00
C ALA A 137 6.79 10.03 -4.15
N SER A 138 6.07 10.01 -5.26
CA SER A 138 6.31 10.89 -6.41
C SER A 138 6.09 12.36 -6.03
N ARG A 139 5.02 12.65 -5.29
CA ARG A 139 4.73 13.99 -4.77
C ARG A 139 5.82 14.47 -3.83
N ASP A 140 6.21 13.66 -2.86
CA ASP A 140 7.24 14.01 -1.88
C ASP A 140 8.59 14.26 -2.56
N ALA A 141 8.92 13.48 -3.60
CA ALA A 141 10.09 13.70 -4.44
C ALA A 141 10.03 15.03 -5.22
N LEU A 142 8.85 15.44 -5.69
CA LEU A 142 8.67 16.76 -6.32
C LEU A 142 8.82 17.89 -5.30
N LEU A 143 8.15 17.79 -4.15
CA LEU A 143 8.20 18.81 -3.09
C LEU A 143 9.60 18.96 -2.51
N SER A 144 10.40 17.89 -2.44
CA SER A 144 11.78 17.94 -1.97
C SER A 144 12.74 18.76 -2.85
N ARG A 145 12.34 19.09 -4.10
CA ARG A 145 13.10 19.97 -5.00
C ARG A 145 12.99 21.45 -4.63
N LEU A 146 12.04 21.81 -3.79
CA LEU A 146 11.86 23.18 -3.35
C LEU A 146 12.90 23.55 -2.30
N THR A 147 13.43 24.76 -2.41
CA THR A 147 14.21 25.36 -1.33
C THR A 147 13.30 25.67 -0.14
N THR A 148 13.87 25.86 1.03
CA THR A 148 13.13 26.24 2.24
C THR A 148 12.26 27.48 2.02
N ARG A 149 12.75 28.48 1.27
CA ARG A 149 11.97 29.68 0.95
C ARG A 149 10.83 29.43 -0.01
N GLU A 150 11.05 28.62 -1.03
CA GLU A 150 9.98 28.21 -1.96
C GLU A 150 8.90 27.40 -1.26
N ALA A 151 9.29 26.49 -0.36
CA ALA A 151 8.33 25.72 0.46
C ALA A 151 7.47 26.64 1.35
N GLN A 152 8.08 27.66 1.99
CA GLN A 152 7.36 28.65 2.77
C GLN A 152 6.37 29.48 1.92
N VAL A 153 6.76 29.84 0.70
CA VAL A 153 5.87 30.55 -0.24
C VAL A 153 4.73 29.62 -0.69
N LEU A 154 5.03 28.36 -1.02
CA LEU A 154 4.01 27.37 -1.41
C LEU A 154 2.96 27.17 -0.31
N GLU A 155 3.38 27.06 0.94
CA GLU A 155 2.48 26.93 2.09
C GLU A 155 1.46 28.08 2.17
N ARG A 156 1.90 29.33 1.94
CA ARG A 156 1.02 30.50 1.93
C ARG A 156 0.09 30.53 0.71
N ILE A 157 0.57 30.05 -0.45
CA ILE A 157 -0.29 29.89 -1.64
C ILE A 157 -1.41 28.89 -1.35
N VAL A 158 -1.08 27.75 -0.74
CA VAL A 158 -2.05 26.73 -0.33
C VAL A 158 -3.06 27.28 0.68
N ALA A 159 -2.62 28.16 1.59
CA ALA A 159 -3.49 28.87 2.52
C ALA A 159 -4.33 29.99 1.86
N GLY A 160 -4.26 30.18 0.54
CA GLY A 160 -5.04 31.18 -0.20
C GLY A 160 -4.54 32.62 -0.03
N ARG A 161 -3.30 32.83 0.43
CA ARG A 161 -2.76 34.18 0.64
C ARG A 161 -2.43 34.86 -0.70
N LEU A 162 -2.72 36.17 -0.76
CA LEU A 162 -2.32 37.03 -1.89
C LEU A 162 -0.81 37.35 -1.83
N ASN A 163 -0.20 37.67 -2.97
CA ASN A 163 1.23 37.99 -3.05
C ASN A 163 1.67 39.08 -2.06
N LYS A 164 0.85 40.10 -1.83
CA LYS A 164 1.14 41.16 -0.85
C LYS A 164 1.20 40.60 0.57
N GLN A 165 0.25 39.75 0.94
CA GLN A 165 0.22 39.12 2.27
C GLN A 165 1.40 38.18 2.47
N ILE A 166 1.76 37.40 1.42
CA ILE A 166 2.96 36.53 1.46
C ILE A 166 4.22 37.35 1.64
N ALA A 167 4.33 38.48 0.94
CA ALA A 167 5.47 39.37 1.07
C ALA A 167 5.61 39.93 2.49
N ASP A 168 4.51 40.39 3.08
CA ASP A 168 4.46 40.90 4.47
C ASP A 168 4.77 39.77 5.47
N ASP A 169 4.16 38.58 5.34
CA ASP A 169 4.36 37.40 6.22
C ASP A 169 5.84 36.94 6.24
N LEU A 170 6.52 37.01 5.09
CA LEU A 170 7.88 36.47 4.93
C LEU A 170 8.97 37.56 4.97
N GLY A 171 8.61 38.86 5.09
CA GLY A 171 9.55 39.99 5.13
C GLY A 171 10.33 40.17 3.83
N ILE A 172 9.68 39.94 2.66
CA ILE A 172 10.32 40.07 1.34
C ILE A 172 9.48 40.97 0.41
N SER A 173 10.01 41.35 -0.75
CA SER A 173 9.27 42.13 -1.71
C SER A 173 8.24 41.32 -2.47
N ILE A 174 7.17 41.95 -2.96
CA ILE A 174 6.17 41.30 -3.83
C ILE A 174 6.84 40.70 -5.07
N LYS A 175 7.82 41.43 -5.65
CA LYS A 175 8.59 40.94 -6.80
C LYS A 175 9.37 39.64 -6.49
N THR A 176 9.89 39.53 -5.25
CA THR A 176 10.57 38.32 -4.77
C THR A 176 9.57 37.15 -4.64
N VAL A 177 8.35 37.40 -4.15
CA VAL A 177 7.28 36.39 -4.10
C VAL A 177 6.94 35.90 -5.51
N GLU A 178 6.81 36.80 -6.48
CA GLU A 178 6.54 36.44 -7.88
C GLU A 178 7.66 35.59 -8.47
N ALA A 179 8.92 35.91 -8.21
CA ALA A 179 10.05 35.08 -8.63
C ALA A 179 10.02 33.69 -7.99
N HIS A 180 9.74 33.58 -6.68
CA HIS A 180 9.60 32.28 -6.03
C HIS A 180 8.42 31.49 -6.61
N ARG A 181 7.28 32.12 -6.89
CA ARG A 181 6.13 31.46 -7.53
C ARG A 181 6.50 30.89 -8.90
N ALA A 182 7.22 31.66 -9.75
CA ALA A 182 7.69 31.18 -11.05
C ALA A 182 8.60 29.94 -10.91
N ASN A 183 9.57 29.99 -9.99
CA ASN A 183 10.46 28.87 -9.71
C ASN A 183 9.71 27.64 -9.18
N ILE A 184 8.73 27.82 -8.30
CA ILE A 184 7.88 26.75 -7.78
C ILE A 184 7.10 26.09 -8.92
N MET A 185 6.46 26.88 -9.78
CA MET A 185 5.73 26.39 -10.95
C MET A 185 6.61 25.54 -11.85
N GLU A 186 7.83 26.02 -12.16
CA GLU A 186 8.79 25.30 -12.98
C GLU A 186 9.24 23.99 -12.32
N LYS A 187 9.69 24.04 -11.04
CA LYS A 187 10.21 22.86 -10.31
C LYS A 187 9.18 21.78 -10.12
N LEU A 188 7.91 22.16 -9.93
CA LEU A 188 6.79 21.23 -9.74
C LEU A 188 6.09 20.87 -11.06
N ASN A 189 6.55 21.44 -12.19
CA ASN A 189 5.92 21.26 -13.51
C ASN A 189 4.41 21.57 -13.48
N ALA A 190 4.04 22.66 -12.79
CA ALA A 190 2.66 23.14 -12.65
C ALA A 190 2.42 24.31 -13.59
N ASN A 191 1.31 24.30 -14.32
CA ASN A 191 0.95 25.38 -15.24
C ASN A 191 -0.03 26.37 -14.62
N THR A 192 -0.76 25.95 -13.60
CA THR A 192 -1.79 26.75 -12.92
C THR A 192 -1.64 26.64 -11.40
N VAL A 193 -2.24 27.61 -10.69
CA VAL A 193 -2.35 27.53 -9.22
C VAL A 193 -3.14 26.29 -8.80
N ALA A 194 -4.14 25.87 -9.59
CA ALA A 194 -4.87 24.64 -9.32
C ALA A 194 -3.98 23.40 -9.37
N ASP A 195 -3.00 23.35 -10.29
CA ASP A 195 -2.02 22.27 -10.34
C ASP A 195 -1.13 22.27 -9.10
N LEU A 196 -0.68 23.45 -8.66
CA LEU A 196 0.08 23.58 -7.41
C LEU A 196 -0.68 23.06 -6.20
N LEU A 197 -1.98 23.40 -6.09
CA LEU A 197 -2.84 22.94 -5.02
C LEU A 197 -3.03 21.42 -5.05
N LYS A 198 -3.24 20.83 -6.23
CA LYS A 198 -3.31 19.36 -6.38
C LYS A 198 -2.03 18.68 -5.91
N ILE A 199 -0.87 19.18 -6.34
CA ILE A 199 0.43 18.61 -5.93
C ILE A 199 0.63 18.79 -4.42
N ALA A 200 0.38 19.98 -3.88
CA ALA A 200 0.65 20.29 -2.47
C ALA A 200 -0.30 19.54 -1.52
N LEU A 201 -1.59 19.42 -1.88
CA LEU A 201 -2.62 18.79 -1.03
C LEU A 201 -2.77 17.28 -1.27
N GLY A 202 -2.18 16.72 -2.31
CA GLY A 202 -2.36 15.31 -2.67
C GLY A 202 -3.78 14.99 -3.14
N ALA A 203 -4.51 15.97 -3.65
CA ALA A 203 -5.85 15.76 -4.16
C ALA A 203 -5.80 14.92 -5.43
N GLN A 204 -6.51 13.78 -5.41
CA GLN A 204 -6.60 12.87 -6.54
C GLN A 204 -7.13 13.59 -7.78
N THR A 205 -6.49 13.36 -8.90
CA THR A 205 -7.04 13.71 -10.22
C THR A 205 -8.17 12.74 -10.49
N THR A 206 -9.40 13.11 -10.17
CA THR A 206 -10.56 12.45 -10.76
C THR A 206 -10.44 12.69 -12.27
N LYS A 207 -9.97 11.67 -13.01
CA LYS A 207 -10.10 11.69 -14.47
C LYS A 207 -11.58 11.66 -14.77
N ALA A 208 -12.08 12.76 -15.32
CA ALA A 208 -13.36 12.80 -16.00
C ALA A 208 -13.31 11.98 -17.28
#